data_df5189126c0da084bb478a292215c292
#
_entry.id   df5189126c0da084bb478a292215c292
#
_cell.length_a   1.000
_cell.length_b   1.000
_cell.length_c   1.000
_cell.angle_alpha   90.00
_cell.angle_beta   90.00
_cell.angle_gamma   90.00
#
_symmetry.space_group_name_H-M   'P 1'
#
loop_
_entity.id
_entity.type
_entity.pdbx_description
1 polymer ?
#
loop_
_entity_poly.entity_id
_entity_poly.type
_entity_poly.pdbx_seq_one_letter_code
_entity_poly.pdbx_strand_id
1 'polypeptide(L)'
;RWMLEKSSKSNVRFRPHFKTHQSAEIGDWFRKAGCTAITVSSFDMAAYFAQHGWDNITIALPVNINLMREMSALAKRIRLGLLVESVEAVDALAEELTSEVDIWIKIDHGYHRTGVLSESGDRILEIVQAVQAASNLRIKGILTHSGHTYAAKSRDEIAAVFNDGVQKMKSVQAMVEK
;
A
#
# COMPACT_ATOMS: atom_id res chain seq x y z
N ARG A 1 -18.09 11.30 2.08
CA ARG A 1 -18.99 11.22 0.94
C ARG A 1 -18.41 11.95 -0.28
N TRP A 2 -18.07 13.24 -0.19
CA TRP A 2 -17.52 14.03 -1.29
C TRP A 2 -16.29 13.39 -1.97
N MET A 3 -15.32 12.84 -1.23
CA MET A 3 -14.14 12.18 -1.81
C MET A 3 -14.50 10.91 -2.59
N LEU A 4 -15.49 10.14 -2.13
CA LEU A 4 -15.99 8.96 -2.85
C LEU A 4 -16.64 9.36 -4.19
N GLU A 5 -17.48 10.39 -4.17
CA GLU A 5 -18.12 10.91 -5.38
C GLU A 5 -17.08 11.44 -6.37
N LYS A 6 -16.07 12.17 -5.87
CA LYS A 6 -14.98 12.70 -6.69
C LYS A 6 -14.14 11.58 -7.31
N SER A 7 -13.77 10.57 -6.53
CA SER A 7 -12.97 9.44 -7.03
C SER A 7 -13.72 8.63 -8.08
N SER A 8 -15.02 8.40 -7.87
CA SER A 8 -15.88 7.71 -8.84
C SER A 8 -15.94 8.45 -10.17
N LYS A 9 -16.15 9.78 -10.13
CA LYS A 9 -16.15 10.63 -11.34
C LYS A 9 -14.82 10.64 -12.08
N SER A 10 -13.72 10.42 -11.38
CA SER A 10 -12.36 10.39 -11.94
C SER A 10 -11.89 8.98 -12.31
N ASN A 11 -12.75 7.96 -12.22
CA ASN A 11 -12.42 6.55 -12.41
C ASN A 11 -11.23 6.08 -11.56
N VAL A 12 -11.16 6.56 -10.30
CA VAL A 12 -10.12 6.24 -9.33
C VAL A 12 -10.76 5.58 -8.12
N ARG A 13 -10.15 4.51 -7.61
CA ARG A 13 -10.63 3.86 -6.39
C ARG A 13 -10.17 4.63 -5.15
N PHE A 14 -11.11 4.96 -4.28
CA PHE A 14 -10.83 5.59 -3.00
C PHE A 14 -10.58 4.54 -1.93
N ARG A 15 -9.38 4.55 -1.36
CA ARG A 15 -8.98 3.68 -0.23
C ARG A 15 -8.49 4.58 0.91
N PRO A 16 -9.35 4.92 1.89
CA PRO A 16 -8.98 5.81 2.99
C PRO A 16 -7.97 5.16 3.93
N HIS A 17 -7.12 5.99 4.54
CA HIS A 17 -6.17 5.56 5.54
C HIS A 17 -6.73 5.80 6.95
N PHE A 18 -6.93 4.73 7.71
CA PHE A 18 -7.61 4.76 9.01
C PHE A 18 -6.70 5.08 10.21
N LYS A 19 -5.42 5.41 9.97
CA LYS A 19 -4.50 5.82 11.04
C LYS A 19 -4.94 7.12 11.75
N THR A 20 -5.78 7.93 11.12
CA THR A 20 -6.19 9.24 11.62
C THR A 20 -7.25 9.19 12.70
N HIS A 21 -8.10 8.18 12.71
CA HIS A 21 -9.20 8.08 13.68
C HIS A 21 -9.18 6.79 14.50
N GLN A 22 -8.64 5.69 13.99
CA GLN A 22 -8.48 4.41 14.68
C GLN A 22 -9.75 3.91 15.42
N SER A 23 -10.93 4.20 14.89
CA SER A 23 -12.24 3.89 15.49
C SER A 23 -13.10 3.09 14.51
N ALA A 24 -13.67 1.98 14.98
CA ALA A 24 -14.58 1.14 14.21
C ALA A 24 -15.87 1.89 13.85
N GLU A 25 -16.40 2.71 14.77
CA GLU A 25 -17.62 3.50 14.56
C GLU A 25 -17.43 4.52 13.43
N ILE A 26 -16.28 5.22 13.41
CA ILE A 26 -15.94 6.13 12.30
C ILE A 26 -15.71 5.32 11.03
N GLY A 27 -15.08 4.14 11.12
CA GLY A 27 -14.94 3.21 10.01
C GLY A 27 -16.28 2.84 9.38
N ASP A 28 -17.31 2.63 10.17
CA ASP A 28 -18.66 2.34 9.70
C ASP A 28 -19.29 3.49 8.88
N TRP A 29 -18.94 4.73 9.16
CA TRP A 29 -19.39 5.85 8.31
C TRP A 29 -18.82 5.74 6.89
N PHE A 30 -17.56 5.30 6.75
CA PHE A 30 -16.95 5.04 5.44
C PHE A 30 -17.63 3.85 4.74
N ARG A 31 -17.92 2.77 5.46
CA ARG A 31 -18.60 1.58 4.91
C ARG A 31 -20.01 1.95 4.42
N LYS A 32 -20.80 2.66 5.24
CA LYS A 32 -22.12 3.17 4.87
C LYS A 32 -22.10 4.13 3.67
N ALA A 33 -20.96 4.80 3.47
CA ALA A 33 -20.74 5.66 2.29
C ALA A 33 -20.28 4.90 1.05
N GLY A 34 -20.06 3.57 1.14
CA GLY A 34 -19.68 2.71 0.01
C GLY A 34 -18.18 2.38 -0.09
N CYS A 35 -17.36 2.67 0.94
CA CYS A 35 -15.99 2.19 0.97
C CYS A 35 -15.95 0.67 1.23
N THR A 36 -15.20 -0.05 0.41
CA THR A 36 -15.02 -1.52 0.52
C THR A 36 -13.62 -1.94 0.90
N ALA A 37 -12.68 -1.00 1.00
CA ALA A 37 -11.29 -1.28 1.28
C ALA A 37 -10.64 -0.14 2.05
N ILE A 38 -9.71 -0.46 2.94
CA ILE A 38 -9.03 0.51 3.79
C ILE A 38 -7.51 0.31 3.78
N THR A 39 -6.81 1.33 4.24
CA THR A 39 -5.37 1.30 4.50
C THR A 39 -5.14 1.56 5.99
N VAL A 40 -4.16 0.88 6.57
CA VAL A 40 -3.73 1.03 7.96
C VAL A 40 -2.21 1.14 8.06
N SER A 41 -1.67 1.48 9.26
CA SER A 41 -0.23 1.64 9.46
C SER A 41 0.45 0.45 10.13
N SER A 42 -0.30 -0.47 10.74
CA SER A 42 0.30 -1.58 11.50
C SER A 42 -0.55 -2.84 11.39
N PHE A 43 0.06 -3.95 11.77
CA PHE A 43 -0.64 -5.23 11.91
C PHE A 43 -1.78 -5.15 12.93
N ASP A 44 -1.54 -4.55 14.10
CA ASP A 44 -2.56 -4.43 15.15
C ASP A 44 -3.79 -3.68 14.68
N MET A 45 -3.60 -2.60 13.91
CA MET A 45 -4.70 -1.90 13.27
C MET A 45 -5.43 -2.78 12.25
N ALA A 46 -4.70 -3.56 11.45
CA ALA A 46 -5.31 -4.48 10.50
C ALA A 46 -6.15 -5.54 11.21
N ALA A 47 -5.63 -6.14 12.27
CA ALA A 47 -6.33 -7.13 13.09
C ALA A 47 -7.58 -6.52 13.75
N TYR A 48 -7.47 -5.32 14.32
CA TYR A 48 -8.58 -4.58 14.91
C TYR A 48 -9.70 -4.34 13.89
N PHE A 49 -9.39 -3.77 12.73
CA PHE A 49 -10.41 -3.48 11.73
C PHE A 49 -10.98 -4.75 11.07
N ALA A 50 -10.19 -5.82 10.95
CA ALA A 50 -10.69 -7.12 10.50
C ALA A 50 -11.71 -7.71 11.49
N GLN A 51 -11.49 -7.60 12.80
CA GLN A 51 -12.46 -7.99 13.83
C GLN A 51 -13.77 -7.18 13.75
N HIS A 52 -13.69 -5.95 13.23
CA HIS A 52 -14.85 -5.08 13.00
C HIS A 52 -15.41 -5.16 11.57
N GLY A 53 -15.13 -6.28 10.86
CA GLY A 53 -15.78 -6.61 9.59
C GLY A 53 -15.18 -5.97 8.34
N TRP A 54 -13.96 -5.43 8.40
CA TRP A 54 -13.22 -5.05 7.20
C TRP A 54 -12.45 -6.25 6.66
N ASP A 55 -12.69 -6.60 5.41
CA ASP A 55 -12.16 -7.80 4.75
C ASP A 55 -11.15 -7.47 3.61
N ASN A 56 -10.87 -6.20 3.35
CA ASN A 56 -9.91 -5.74 2.35
C ASN A 56 -9.03 -4.62 2.95
N ILE A 57 -7.89 -5.02 3.49
CA ILE A 57 -7.01 -4.15 4.29
C ILE A 57 -5.59 -4.18 3.72
N THR A 58 -5.02 -2.99 3.46
CA THR A 58 -3.60 -2.85 3.13
C THR A 58 -2.85 -2.22 4.29
N ILE A 59 -1.77 -2.85 4.74
CA ILE A 59 -0.82 -2.28 5.70
C ILE A 59 0.19 -1.45 4.92
N ALA A 60 0.15 -0.12 5.07
CA ALA A 60 0.92 0.83 4.25
C ALA A 60 2.27 1.25 4.89
N LEU A 61 2.91 0.32 5.59
CA LEU A 61 4.32 0.38 5.99
C LEU A 61 5.01 -0.88 5.49
N PRO A 62 6.35 -0.83 5.29
CA PRO A 62 7.12 -2.03 4.94
C PRO A 62 6.82 -3.18 5.89
N VAL A 63 6.74 -4.38 5.35
CA VAL A 63 6.37 -5.57 6.12
C VAL A 63 7.34 -5.82 7.28
N ASN A 64 6.78 -6.14 8.44
CA ASN A 64 7.56 -6.57 9.60
C ASN A 64 7.67 -8.11 9.57
N ILE A 65 8.83 -8.61 9.20
CA ILE A 65 9.09 -10.06 9.09
C ILE A 65 8.94 -10.83 10.42
N ASN A 66 8.98 -10.14 11.56
CA ASN A 66 8.77 -10.79 12.86
C ASN A 66 7.30 -11.13 13.15
N LEU A 67 6.36 -10.69 12.30
CA LEU A 67 4.90 -10.92 12.45
C LEU A 67 4.34 -11.87 11.38
N MET A 68 5.18 -12.69 10.76
CA MET A 68 4.76 -13.56 9.64
C MET A 68 3.67 -14.53 10.03
N ARG A 69 3.77 -15.15 11.22
CA ARG A 69 2.76 -16.08 11.72
C ARG A 69 1.39 -15.42 11.88
N GLU A 70 1.38 -14.26 12.47
CA GLU A 70 0.17 -13.46 12.69
C GLU A 70 -0.41 -12.96 11.36
N MET A 71 0.43 -12.52 10.44
CA MET A 71 0.02 -12.12 9.09
C MET A 71 -0.55 -13.29 8.31
N SER A 72 0.06 -14.49 8.40
CA SER A 72 -0.46 -15.70 7.78
C SER A 72 -1.85 -16.07 8.31
N ALA A 73 -2.07 -15.94 9.62
CA ALA A 73 -3.38 -16.17 10.23
C ALA A 73 -4.43 -15.14 9.78
N LEU A 74 -4.04 -13.87 9.65
CA LEU A 74 -4.93 -12.81 9.19
C LEU A 74 -5.29 -12.97 7.70
N ALA A 75 -4.31 -13.31 6.85
CA ALA A 75 -4.51 -13.50 5.40
C ALA A 75 -5.49 -14.62 5.06
N LYS A 76 -5.70 -15.60 5.96
CA LYS A 76 -6.73 -16.64 5.82
C LYS A 76 -8.17 -16.11 5.96
N ARG A 77 -8.33 -14.93 6.56
CA ARG A 77 -9.62 -14.35 6.94
C ARG A 77 -10.04 -13.15 6.10
N ILE A 78 -9.05 -12.43 5.59
CA ILE A 78 -9.26 -11.20 4.84
C ILE A 78 -8.35 -11.15 3.61
N ARG A 79 -8.69 -10.30 2.66
CA ARG A 79 -7.79 -9.89 1.60
C ARG A 79 -6.75 -8.91 2.15
N LEU A 80 -5.57 -9.43 2.47
CA LEU A 80 -4.48 -8.68 3.06
C LEU A 80 -3.56 -8.13 1.95
N GLY A 81 -3.26 -6.83 2.03
CA GLY A 81 -2.24 -6.18 1.21
C GLY A 81 -1.02 -5.80 2.05
N LEU A 82 0.16 -6.14 1.58
CA LEU A 82 1.44 -5.88 2.25
C LEU A 82 2.36 -5.04 1.36
N LEU A 83 3.24 -4.25 1.97
CA LEU A 83 4.25 -3.47 1.28
C LEU A 83 5.62 -4.13 1.42
N VAL A 84 6.33 -4.26 0.29
CA VAL A 84 7.71 -4.72 0.23
C VAL A 84 8.61 -3.66 -0.40
N GLU A 85 9.89 -3.66 -0.02
CA GLU A 85 10.93 -2.76 -0.54
C GLU A 85 12.27 -3.48 -0.77
N SER A 86 12.28 -4.83 -0.60
CA SER A 86 13.45 -5.66 -0.88
C SER A 86 13.06 -7.08 -1.27
N VAL A 87 13.98 -7.80 -1.92
CA VAL A 87 13.82 -9.21 -2.28
C VAL A 87 13.76 -10.08 -1.04
N GLU A 88 14.56 -9.79 -0.02
CA GLU A 88 14.60 -10.56 1.25
C GLU A 88 13.24 -10.54 1.96
N ALA A 89 12.53 -9.41 1.89
CA ALA A 89 11.16 -9.32 2.43
C ALA A 89 10.17 -10.17 1.62
N VAL A 90 10.35 -10.23 0.31
CA VAL A 90 9.52 -11.08 -0.59
C VAL A 90 9.78 -12.55 -0.31
N ASP A 91 11.04 -12.97 -0.19
CA ASP A 91 11.42 -14.35 0.07
C ASP A 91 10.85 -14.83 1.41
N ALA A 92 10.98 -14.02 2.47
CA ALA A 92 10.40 -14.32 3.77
C ALA A 92 8.87 -14.46 3.72
N LEU A 93 8.17 -13.59 2.96
CA LEU A 93 6.73 -13.72 2.76
C LEU A 93 6.37 -14.98 1.96
N ALA A 94 7.11 -15.31 0.92
CA ALA A 94 6.87 -16.47 0.08
C ALA A 94 7.04 -17.79 0.87
N GLU A 95 8.01 -17.85 1.77
CA GLU A 95 8.29 -19.02 2.60
C GLU A 95 7.25 -19.21 3.72
N GLU A 96 6.87 -18.14 4.40
CA GLU A 96 6.13 -18.22 5.66
C GLU A 96 4.59 -18.11 5.48
N LEU A 97 4.12 -17.45 4.42
CA LEU A 97 2.68 -17.26 4.23
C LEU A 97 2.04 -18.48 3.55
N THR A 98 0.98 -18.97 4.15
CA THR A 98 0.22 -20.14 3.64
C THR A 98 -1.05 -19.75 2.85
N SER A 99 -1.27 -18.46 2.64
CA SER A 99 -2.41 -17.92 1.89
C SER A 99 -1.95 -16.83 0.94
N GLU A 100 -2.66 -16.64 -0.14
CA GLU A 100 -2.38 -15.58 -1.10
C GLU A 100 -2.53 -14.19 -0.47
N VAL A 101 -1.57 -13.30 -0.72
CA VAL A 101 -1.59 -11.90 -0.31
C VAL A 101 -1.32 -10.96 -1.48
N ASP A 102 -1.93 -9.77 -1.41
CA ASP A 102 -1.68 -8.69 -2.37
C ASP A 102 -0.40 -7.95 -2.02
N ILE A 103 0.55 -7.85 -2.95
CA ILE A 103 1.84 -7.16 -2.75
C ILE A 103 1.84 -5.81 -3.46
N TRP A 104 2.23 -4.79 -2.72
CA TRP A 104 2.51 -3.46 -3.21
C TRP A 104 4.00 -3.18 -3.08
N ILE A 105 4.67 -2.84 -4.18
CA ILE A 105 6.08 -2.44 -4.14
C ILE A 105 6.14 -0.98 -3.69
N LYS A 106 6.85 -0.75 -2.59
CA LYS A 106 6.99 0.59 -2.03
C LYS A 106 8.05 1.38 -2.78
N ILE A 107 7.63 2.50 -3.38
CA ILE A 107 8.50 3.41 -4.13
C ILE A 107 8.72 4.70 -3.33
N ASP A 108 9.97 5.11 -3.24
CA ASP A 108 10.35 6.44 -2.76
C ASP A 108 10.62 7.36 -3.96
N HIS A 109 9.81 8.41 -4.07
CA HIS A 109 9.95 9.40 -5.13
C HIS A 109 10.49 10.76 -4.63
N GLY A 110 11.09 10.77 -3.40
CA GLY A 110 11.73 11.97 -2.88
C GLY A 110 11.41 12.33 -1.42
N TYR A 111 10.67 11.49 -0.69
CA TYR A 111 10.44 11.72 0.75
C TYR A 111 11.55 11.13 1.62
N HIS A 112 12.27 10.13 1.12
CA HIS A 112 13.43 9.50 1.76
C HIS A 112 13.14 8.91 3.16
N ARG A 113 11.96 8.28 3.31
CA ARG A 113 11.59 7.60 4.55
C ARG A 113 11.64 6.08 4.42
N THR A 114 10.98 5.53 3.42
CA THR A 114 10.88 4.10 3.12
C THR A 114 10.60 3.90 1.64
N GLY A 115 10.99 2.77 1.09
CA GLY A 115 10.78 2.40 -0.30
C GLY A 115 12.04 2.37 -1.11
N VAL A 116 11.97 1.71 -2.26
CA VAL A 116 13.02 1.72 -3.27
C VAL A 116 12.98 3.05 -4.01
N LEU A 117 14.13 3.67 -4.22
CA LEU A 117 14.20 4.91 -5.00
C LEU A 117 13.61 4.70 -6.40
N SER A 118 12.82 5.64 -6.87
CA SER A 118 12.18 5.59 -8.20
C SER A 118 13.18 5.46 -9.35
N GLU A 119 14.42 5.89 -9.14
CA GLU A 119 15.54 5.81 -10.09
C GLU A 119 16.25 4.45 -10.08
N SER A 120 16.02 3.61 -9.06
CA SER A 120 16.68 2.30 -8.89
C SER A 120 15.90 1.20 -9.65
N GLY A 121 15.82 1.33 -10.98
CA GLY A 121 15.03 0.45 -11.83
C GLY A 121 15.35 -1.04 -11.67
N ASP A 122 16.64 -1.40 -11.65
CA ASP A 122 17.08 -2.79 -11.53
C ASP A 122 16.57 -3.42 -10.23
N ARG A 123 16.69 -2.71 -9.09
CA ARG A 123 16.19 -3.20 -7.81
C ARG A 123 14.67 -3.37 -7.78
N ILE A 124 13.95 -2.47 -8.44
CA ILE A 124 12.49 -2.57 -8.56
C ILE A 124 12.12 -3.82 -9.36
N LEU A 125 12.82 -4.08 -10.48
CA LEU A 125 12.59 -5.25 -11.32
C LEU A 125 12.96 -6.56 -10.60
N GLU A 126 14.04 -6.60 -9.83
CA GLU A 126 14.39 -7.75 -8.99
C GLU A 126 13.25 -8.09 -8.01
N ILE A 127 12.66 -7.10 -7.34
CA ILE A 127 11.52 -7.31 -6.45
C ILE A 127 10.29 -7.81 -7.23
N VAL A 128 10.01 -7.24 -8.40
CA VAL A 128 8.92 -7.69 -9.28
C VAL A 128 9.08 -9.17 -9.62
N GLN A 129 10.28 -9.55 -10.07
CA GLN A 129 10.60 -10.94 -10.44
C GLN A 129 10.47 -11.90 -9.25
N ALA A 130 10.96 -11.51 -8.08
CA ALA A 130 10.82 -12.30 -6.87
C ALA A 130 9.35 -12.53 -6.50
N VAL A 131 8.50 -11.48 -6.54
CA VAL A 131 7.05 -11.64 -6.29
C VAL A 131 6.38 -12.52 -7.34
N GLN A 132 6.76 -12.39 -8.62
CA GLN A 132 6.19 -13.21 -9.69
C GLN A 132 6.58 -14.69 -9.60
N ALA A 133 7.74 -15.00 -9.04
CA ALA A 133 8.20 -16.36 -8.81
C ALA A 133 7.47 -17.07 -7.66
N ALA A 134 6.86 -16.32 -6.74
CA ALA A 134 6.17 -16.85 -5.57
C ALA A 134 4.69 -17.13 -5.87
N SER A 135 4.22 -18.36 -5.63
CA SER A 135 2.86 -18.80 -5.95
C SER A 135 1.76 -18.22 -5.04
N ASN A 136 2.15 -17.76 -3.85
CA ASN A 136 1.28 -17.21 -2.82
C ASN A 136 1.29 -15.68 -2.73
N LEU A 137 2.05 -15.01 -3.61
CA LEU A 137 2.15 -13.54 -3.65
C LEU A 137 1.61 -13.02 -4.97
N ARG A 138 0.82 -11.97 -4.92
CA ARG A 138 0.22 -11.37 -6.11
C ARG A 138 0.53 -9.87 -6.20
N ILE A 139 1.25 -9.45 -7.22
CA ILE A 139 1.50 -8.02 -7.46
C ILE A 139 0.17 -7.29 -7.70
N LYS A 140 -0.05 -6.23 -6.92
CA LYS A 140 -1.19 -5.30 -7.09
C LYS A 140 -0.78 -3.99 -7.71
N GLY A 141 0.48 -3.64 -7.60
CA GLY A 141 1.03 -2.43 -8.17
C GLY A 141 2.14 -1.82 -7.31
N ILE A 142 2.40 -0.56 -7.59
CA ILE A 142 3.37 0.25 -6.86
C ILE A 142 2.63 1.23 -5.94
N LEU A 143 3.25 1.57 -4.79
CA LEU A 143 2.67 2.48 -3.82
C LEU A 143 3.72 3.47 -3.32
N THR A 144 3.36 4.72 -3.24
CA THR A 144 4.23 5.77 -2.70
C THR A 144 3.54 6.63 -1.65
N HIS A 145 4.31 7.47 -0.97
CA HIS A 145 3.83 8.46 -0.01
C HIS A 145 4.55 9.80 -0.21
N SER A 146 3.81 10.82 -0.60
CA SER A 146 4.32 12.17 -0.88
C SER A 146 4.46 13.02 0.40
N GLY A 147 5.11 12.46 1.44
CA GLY A 147 5.22 13.14 2.76
C GLY A 147 6.02 14.42 2.73
N HIS A 148 6.90 14.61 1.76
CA HIS A 148 7.65 15.87 1.59
C HIS A 148 6.75 17.06 1.22
N THR A 149 5.50 16.85 0.82
CA THR A 149 4.51 17.94 0.72
C THR A 149 4.22 18.62 2.05
N TYR A 150 4.52 17.98 3.19
CA TYR A 150 4.33 18.58 4.51
C TYR A 150 5.27 19.77 4.77
N ALA A 151 6.40 19.85 4.09
CA ALA A 151 7.34 20.96 4.16
C ALA A 151 7.00 22.12 3.20
N ALA A 152 6.07 21.92 2.28
CA ALA A 152 5.67 22.92 1.29
C ALA A 152 4.95 24.11 1.96
N LYS A 153 5.29 25.32 1.53
CA LYS A 153 4.79 26.58 2.08
C LYS A 153 3.71 27.22 1.20
N SER A 154 3.49 26.68 0.00
CA SER A 154 2.53 27.22 -0.97
C SER A 154 1.79 26.10 -1.71
N ARG A 155 0.68 26.46 -2.36
CA ARG A 155 -0.05 25.53 -3.25
C ARG A 155 0.80 25.13 -4.46
N ASP A 156 1.61 26.03 -4.96
CA ASP A 156 2.46 25.78 -6.13
C ASP A 156 3.57 24.78 -5.79
N GLU A 157 4.18 24.89 -4.59
CA GLU A 157 5.13 23.90 -4.10
C GLU A 157 4.48 22.53 -3.93
N ILE A 158 3.27 22.43 -3.36
CA ILE A 158 2.52 21.17 -3.27
C ILE A 158 2.27 20.59 -4.66
N ALA A 159 1.84 21.43 -5.61
CA ALA A 159 1.59 21.01 -6.98
C ALA A 159 2.86 20.53 -7.68
N ALA A 160 3.99 21.20 -7.45
CA ALA A 160 5.30 20.81 -8.01
C ALA A 160 5.70 19.42 -7.50
N VAL A 161 5.65 19.19 -6.19
CA VAL A 161 5.94 17.89 -5.57
C VAL A 161 5.00 16.79 -6.11
N PHE A 162 3.71 17.09 -6.23
CA PHE A 162 2.74 16.14 -6.76
C PHE A 162 3.03 15.78 -8.22
N ASN A 163 3.29 16.77 -9.07
CA ASN A 163 3.56 16.56 -10.49
C ASN A 163 4.85 15.77 -10.72
N ASP A 164 5.92 16.09 -10.00
CA ASP A 164 7.18 15.32 -10.03
C ASP A 164 6.94 13.87 -9.62
N GLY A 165 6.26 13.65 -8.51
CA GLY A 165 5.92 12.32 -8.04
C GLY A 165 5.08 11.52 -9.04
N VAL A 166 4.09 12.14 -9.69
CA VAL A 166 3.28 11.50 -10.74
C VAL A 166 4.15 11.08 -11.92
N GLN A 167 5.09 11.92 -12.37
CA GLN A 167 5.98 11.57 -13.49
C GLN A 167 6.89 10.40 -13.12
N LYS A 168 7.52 10.42 -11.94
CA LYS A 168 8.36 9.33 -11.45
C LYS A 168 7.57 8.02 -11.34
N MET A 169 6.37 8.05 -10.76
CA MET A 169 5.52 6.86 -10.63
C MET A 169 5.07 6.31 -11.99
N LYS A 170 4.77 7.17 -12.98
CA LYS A 170 4.46 6.74 -14.35
C LYS A 170 5.67 6.07 -15.02
N SER A 171 6.87 6.60 -14.80
CA SER A 171 8.10 5.99 -15.34
C SER A 171 8.34 4.60 -14.74
N VAL A 172 8.17 4.44 -13.43
CA VAL A 172 8.25 3.13 -12.76
C VAL A 172 7.17 2.19 -13.28
N GLN A 173 5.92 2.66 -13.39
CA GLN A 173 4.82 1.84 -13.93
C GLN A 173 5.16 1.33 -15.34
N ALA A 174 5.56 2.19 -16.24
CA ALA A 174 5.91 1.81 -17.62
C ALA A 174 7.09 0.83 -17.70
N MET A 175 7.96 0.81 -16.69
CA MET A 175 9.08 -0.13 -16.60
C MET A 175 8.60 -1.51 -16.12
N VAL A 176 7.71 -1.57 -15.12
CA VAL A 176 7.25 -2.86 -14.55
C VAL A 176 6.13 -3.53 -15.34
N GLU A 177 5.52 -2.84 -16.32
CA GLU A 177 4.49 -3.37 -17.21
C GLU A 177 5.08 -3.99 -18.52
N LYS A 178 6.41 -3.92 -18.71
CA LYS A 178 7.13 -4.53 -19.84
C LYS A 178 7.47 -5.99 -19.57
#